data_20c252cca392353748d77139fcd89080
#
_entry.id   20c252cca392353748d77139fcd89080
#
_cell.length_a   1.000
_cell.length_b   1.000
_cell.length_c   1.000
_cell.angle_alpha   90.00
_cell.angle_beta   90.00
_cell.angle_gamma   90.00
#
_symmetry.space_group_name_H-M   'P 1'
#
loop_
_entity.id
_entity.type
_entity.pdbx_description
1 polymer ?
#
loop_
_entity_poly.entity_id
_entity_poly.type
_entity_poly.pdbx_seq_one_letter_code
_entity_poly.pdbx_strand_id
1 'polypeptide(L)'
;MKWRARRVLVWAGVSISVMLFWTATPLAFRHLAFFRVRQVELVGIRYLDADRILKALQLSPRASVFDDTAVLVDRIRAIDGVAAVAVIRRLPASLKIVIRETEPVALVADTRGALRVVDADARPLPFDLVSVDLPLVQTGAKGDSAVVAVLARIQAVDPALYQSIDAAGLVDSGSDDVALHFGRHRVLLRSDADPEVIQSVVLVTRDLAVKARFYTELDARYAGQIVVRRRAGSKVGSPRSA
;
A
#
# COMPACT_ATOMS: atom_id res chain seq x y z
N MET A 1 -52.53 36.49 -28.16
CA MET A 1 -51.44 36.44 -27.16
C MET A 1 -51.73 35.51 -25.97
N LYS A 2 -52.98 35.35 -25.48
CA LYS A 2 -53.33 34.54 -24.28
C LYS A 2 -53.11 33.02 -24.44
N TRP A 3 -53.13 32.44 -25.61
CA TRP A 3 -52.99 31.00 -25.86
C TRP A 3 -51.52 30.52 -25.77
N ARG A 4 -50.54 31.32 -26.17
CA ARG A 4 -49.11 31.02 -26.02
C ARG A 4 -48.68 31.05 -24.55
N ALA A 5 -49.16 32.02 -23.77
CA ALA A 5 -48.88 32.11 -22.37
C ALA A 5 -49.42 30.90 -21.55
N ARG A 6 -50.62 30.39 -21.91
CA ARG A 6 -51.23 29.23 -21.31
C ARG A 6 -50.47 27.94 -21.58
N ARG A 7 -49.90 27.77 -22.77
CA ARG A 7 -49.04 26.65 -23.13
C ARG A 7 -47.70 26.69 -22.36
N VAL A 8 -47.07 27.86 -22.25
CA VAL A 8 -45.83 28.02 -21.48
C VAL A 8 -46.06 27.69 -20.00
N LEU A 9 -47.15 28.12 -19.40
CA LEU A 9 -47.53 27.78 -18.03
C LEU A 9 -47.75 26.28 -17.82
N VAL A 10 -48.41 25.58 -18.77
CA VAL A 10 -48.61 24.13 -18.69
C VAL A 10 -47.25 23.38 -18.79
N TRP A 11 -46.41 23.77 -19.74
CA TRP A 11 -45.09 23.12 -19.89
C TRP A 11 -44.17 23.42 -18.71
N ALA A 12 -44.21 24.60 -18.11
CA ALA A 12 -43.49 24.92 -16.88
C ALA A 12 -43.99 24.10 -15.70
N GLY A 13 -45.32 23.93 -15.55
CA GLY A 13 -45.93 23.09 -14.55
C GLY A 13 -45.51 21.60 -14.67
N VAL A 14 -45.53 21.07 -15.91
CA VAL A 14 -45.08 19.71 -16.19
C VAL A 14 -43.59 19.54 -15.86
N SER A 15 -42.73 20.48 -16.26
CA SER A 15 -41.30 20.41 -15.98
C SER A 15 -40.99 20.46 -14.50
N ILE A 16 -41.69 21.32 -13.74
CA ILE A 16 -41.56 21.40 -12.28
C ILE A 16 -42.03 20.08 -11.61
N SER A 17 -43.17 19.52 -12.07
CA SER A 17 -43.69 18.24 -11.55
C SER A 17 -42.72 17.08 -11.82
N VAL A 18 -42.13 17.00 -13.01
CA VAL A 18 -41.13 15.99 -13.34
C VAL A 18 -39.86 16.16 -12.49
N MET A 19 -39.42 17.40 -12.30
CA MET A 19 -38.26 17.70 -11.45
C MET A 19 -38.51 17.34 -9.97
N LEU A 20 -39.69 17.67 -9.45
CA LEU A 20 -40.11 17.31 -8.08
C LEU A 20 -40.24 15.78 -7.92
N PHE A 21 -40.83 15.11 -8.91
CA PHE A 21 -40.90 13.66 -8.91
C PHE A 21 -39.53 13.02 -8.89
N TRP A 22 -38.63 13.51 -9.73
CA TRP A 22 -37.25 12.99 -9.80
C TRP A 22 -36.43 13.21 -8.51
N THR A 23 -36.61 14.34 -7.85
CA THR A 23 -35.91 14.64 -6.58
C THR A 23 -36.58 13.99 -5.35
N ALA A 24 -37.90 13.83 -5.33
CA ALA A 24 -38.63 13.25 -4.23
C ALA A 24 -38.61 11.70 -4.20
N THR A 25 -38.49 11.07 -5.37
CA THR A 25 -38.48 9.60 -5.52
C THR A 25 -37.41 8.93 -4.65
N PRO A 26 -36.12 9.32 -4.66
CA PRO A 26 -35.09 8.67 -3.82
C PRO A 26 -35.35 8.92 -2.32
N LEU A 27 -35.95 10.04 -1.93
CA LEU A 27 -36.33 10.29 -0.53
C LEU A 27 -37.46 9.36 -0.06
N ALA A 28 -38.45 9.11 -0.91
CA ALA A 28 -39.54 8.19 -0.59
C ALA A 28 -39.03 6.75 -0.46
N PHE A 29 -38.13 6.31 -1.31
CA PHE A 29 -37.53 4.98 -1.26
C PHE A 29 -36.66 4.70 -0.03
N ARG A 30 -36.08 5.73 0.59
CA ARG A 30 -35.31 5.58 1.84
C ARG A 30 -36.13 4.95 2.98
N HIS A 31 -37.42 5.18 3.02
CA HIS A 31 -38.27 4.72 4.11
C HIS A 31 -38.84 3.31 3.88
N LEU A 32 -38.70 2.76 2.69
CA LEU A 32 -39.23 1.42 2.40
C LEU A 32 -38.30 0.35 2.99
N ALA A 33 -38.90 -0.57 3.77
CA ALA A 33 -38.19 -1.69 4.39
C ALA A 33 -37.47 -2.59 3.35
N PHE A 34 -37.94 -2.59 2.11
CA PHE A 34 -37.36 -3.33 0.99
C PHE A 34 -35.94 -2.89 0.64
N PHE A 35 -35.62 -1.59 0.80
CA PHE A 35 -34.33 -1.01 0.50
C PHE A 35 -33.40 -0.85 1.72
N ARG A 36 -33.76 -1.43 2.86
CA ARG A 36 -32.87 -1.47 4.02
C ARG A 36 -31.66 -2.33 3.72
N VAL A 37 -30.49 -1.86 4.14
CA VAL A 37 -29.23 -2.60 4.00
C VAL A 37 -29.32 -3.88 4.83
N ARG A 38 -29.23 -5.02 4.16
CA ARG A 38 -29.20 -6.36 4.76
C ARG A 38 -27.86 -7.04 4.60
N GLN A 39 -27.10 -6.65 3.59
CA GLN A 39 -25.82 -7.26 3.27
C GLN A 39 -24.79 -6.18 2.96
N VAL A 40 -23.58 -6.36 3.50
CA VAL A 40 -22.40 -5.56 3.19
C VAL A 40 -21.34 -6.51 2.66
N GLU A 41 -20.92 -6.29 1.43
CA GLU A 41 -19.82 -7.00 0.77
C GLU A 41 -18.55 -6.15 0.90
N LEU A 42 -17.53 -6.68 1.55
CA LEU A 42 -16.20 -6.04 1.65
C LEU A 42 -15.26 -6.67 0.63
N VAL A 43 -14.59 -5.84 -0.17
CA VAL A 43 -13.66 -6.30 -1.22
C VAL A 43 -12.36 -5.51 -1.13
N GLY A 44 -11.22 -6.21 -1.31
CA GLY A 44 -9.90 -5.60 -1.32
C GLY A 44 -9.22 -5.51 0.04
N ILE A 45 -9.74 -6.22 1.05
CA ILE A 45 -9.12 -6.34 2.38
C ILE A 45 -8.12 -7.49 2.34
N ARG A 46 -6.90 -7.25 2.80
CA ARG A 46 -5.81 -8.24 2.98
C ARG A 46 -5.27 -8.24 4.40
N TYR A 47 -5.02 -7.08 4.95
CA TYR A 47 -4.32 -6.85 6.22
C TYR A 47 -5.22 -6.23 7.29
N LEU A 48 -6.25 -5.47 6.88
CA LEU A 48 -7.20 -4.86 7.83
C LEU A 48 -8.25 -5.87 8.30
N ASP A 49 -8.59 -5.76 9.56
CA ASP A 49 -9.67 -6.56 10.14
C ASP A 49 -11.05 -6.10 9.61
N ALA A 50 -11.80 -7.04 9.04
CA ALA A 50 -13.15 -6.82 8.53
C ALA A 50 -14.10 -6.29 9.60
N ASP A 51 -14.00 -6.79 10.84
CA ASP A 51 -14.84 -6.36 11.96
C ASP A 51 -14.59 -4.90 12.34
N ARG A 52 -13.33 -4.45 12.25
CA ARG A 52 -12.97 -3.06 12.47
C ARG A 52 -13.64 -2.13 11.45
N ILE A 53 -13.66 -2.54 10.19
CA ILE A 53 -14.32 -1.79 9.11
C ILE A 53 -15.82 -1.77 9.30
N LEU A 54 -16.45 -2.91 9.60
CA LEU A 54 -17.88 -3.01 9.85
C LEU A 54 -18.31 -2.15 11.05
N LYS A 55 -17.53 -2.13 12.12
CA LYS A 55 -17.77 -1.24 13.28
C LYS A 55 -17.67 0.23 12.91
N ALA A 56 -16.69 0.60 12.09
CA ALA A 56 -16.49 1.98 11.64
C ALA A 56 -17.63 2.51 10.76
N LEU A 57 -18.31 1.63 10.01
CA LEU A 57 -19.46 2.00 9.21
C LEU A 57 -20.62 2.56 10.06
N GLN A 58 -20.78 2.10 11.31
CA GLN A 58 -21.86 2.52 12.21
C GLN A 58 -23.23 2.51 11.51
N LEU A 59 -23.52 1.44 10.77
CA LEU A 59 -24.79 1.29 10.06
C LEU A 59 -25.95 1.17 11.05
N SER A 60 -26.93 2.06 10.91
CA SER A 60 -28.19 1.93 11.65
C SER A 60 -28.95 0.69 11.16
N PRO A 61 -29.71 0.00 12.04
CA PRO A 61 -30.63 -1.07 11.62
C PRO A 61 -31.69 -0.62 10.60
N ARG A 62 -31.91 0.69 10.47
CA ARG A 62 -32.84 1.29 9.51
C ARG A 62 -32.13 1.92 8.30
N ALA A 63 -30.80 1.77 8.18
CA ALA A 63 -30.03 2.33 7.06
C ALA A 63 -30.57 1.79 5.73
N SER A 64 -30.70 2.69 4.74
CA SER A 64 -31.16 2.38 3.39
C SER A 64 -29.99 2.42 2.41
N VAL A 65 -30.07 1.64 1.34
CA VAL A 65 -29.13 1.73 0.22
C VAL A 65 -29.14 3.11 -0.46
N PHE A 66 -30.20 3.91 -0.24
CA PHE A 66 -30.34 5.27 -0.76
C PHE A 66 -29.82 6.35 0.19
N ASP A 67 -29.33 5.96 1.39
CA ASP A 67 -28.68 6.91 2.29
C ASP A 67 -27.39 7.46 1.67
N ASP A 68 -26.93 8.59 2.22
CA ASP A 68 -25.69 9.21 1.74
C ASP A 68 -24.48 8.32 2.00
N THR A 69 -23.88 7.85 0.92
CA THR A 69 -22.68 7.00 0.98
C THR A 69 -21.40 7.78 1.25
N ALA A 70 -21.41 9.14 1.10
CA ALA A 70 -20.24 9.96 1.38
C ALA A 70 -19.82 9.85 2.86
N VAL A 71 -20.80 9.84 3.77
CA VAL A 71 -20.54 9.66 5.21
C VAL A 71 -19.87 8.32 5.50
N LEU A 72 -20.24 7.24 4.78
CA LEU A 72 -19.62 5.92 4.94
C LEU A 72 -18.20 5.93 4.40
N VAL A 73 -17.98 6.57 3.25
CA VAL A 73 -16.64 6.75 2.65
C VAL A 73 -15.73 7.49 3.62
N ASP A 74 -16.17 8.59 4.21
CA ASP A 74 -15.35 9.40 5.11
C ASP A 74 -15.00 8.62 6.40
N ARG A 75 -15.95 7.87 6.96
CA ARG A 75 -15.71 7.03 8.14
C ARG A 75 -14.65 5.95 7.88
N ILE A 76 -14.71 5.29 6.73
CA ILE A 76 -13.74 4.24 6.39
C ILE A 76 -12.39 4.86 6.05
N ARG A 77 -12.37 6.00 5.33
CA ARG A 77 -11.12 6.71 5.00
C ARG A 77 -10.36 7.20 6.24
N ALA A 78 -11.06 7.45 7.33
CA ALA A 78 -10.46 7.84 8.61
C ALA A 78 -9.76 6.66 9.33
N ILE A 79 -9.85 5.43 8.81
CA ILE A 79 -9.15 4.27 9.38
C ILE A 79 -7.72 4.27 8.84
N ASP A 80 -6.75 4.25 9.76
CA ASP A 80 -5.34 4.10 9.38
C ASP A 80 -5.15 2.80 8.60
N GLY A 81 -4.38 2.87 7.51
CA GLY A 81 -4.17 1.74 6.61
C GLY A 81 -5.12 1.69 5.41
N VAL A 82 -6.08 2.63 5.28
CA VAL A 82 -6.94 2.77 4.10
C VAL A 82 -6.38 3.84 3.17
N ALA A 83 -5.92 3.44 1.97
CA ALA A 83 -5.46 4.36 0.93
C ALA A 83 -6.62 4.93 0.11
N ALA A 84 -7.62 4.11 -0.21
CA ALA A 84 -8.81 4.55 -0.95
C ALA A 84 -10.01 3.67 -0.62
N VAL A 85 -11.22 4.24 -0.74
CA VAL A 85 -12.47 3.52 -0.54
C VAL A 85 -13.54 4.00 -1.52
N ALA A 86 -14.33 3.06 -2.03
CA ALA A 86 -15.51 3.32 -2.84
C ALA A 86 -16.69 2.51 -2.31
N VAL A 87 -17.86 3.14 -2.18
CA VAL A 87 -19.10 2.49 -1.76
C VAL A 87 -20.02 2.42 -2.97
N ILE A 88 -20.38 1.21 -3.37
CA ILE A 88 -21.23 0.91 -4.52
C ILE A 88 -22.55 0.34 -4.02
N ARG A 89 -23.66 0.95 -4.44
CA ARG A 89 -24.99 0.46 -4.13
C ARG A 89 -25.32 -0.74 -5.00
N ARG A 90 -25.71 -1.84 -4.37
CA ARG A 90 -26.24 -3.02 -5.04
C ARG A 90 -27.71 -3.22 -4.63
N LEU A 91 -28.60 -2.79 -5.51
CA LEU A 91 -30.04 -2.93 -5.28
C LEU A 91 -30.45 -4.41 -5.22
N PRO A 92 -31.44 -4.78 -4.39
CA PRO A 92 -32.28 -3.85 -3.63
C PRO A 92 -31.72 -3.47 -2.24
N ALA A 93 -30.87 -4.29 -1.61
CA ALA A 93 -30.62 -4.21 -0.17
C ALA A 93 -29.16 -4.48 0.21
N SER A 94 -28.21 -4.25 -0.71
CA SER A 94 -26.79 -4.54 -0.48
C SER A 94 -25.90 -3.33 -0.76
N LEU A 95 -24.83 -3.21 0.01
CA LEU A 95 -23.72 -2.27 -0.25
C LEU A 95 -22.46 -3.08 -0.53
N LYS A 96 -21.76 -2.73 -1.61
CA LYS A 96 -20.42 -3.23 -1.90
C LYS A 96 -19.41 -2.15 -1.57
N ILE A 97 -18.48 -2.43 -0.67
CA ILE A 97 -17.43 -1.54 -0.24
C ILE A 97 -16.12 -2.07 -0.81
N VAL A 98 -15.53 -1.30 -1.70
CA VAL A 98 -14.22 -1.61 -2.29
C VAL A 98 -13.18 -0.77 -1.57
N ILE A 99 -12.25 -1.44 -0.90
CA ILE A 99 -11.18 -0.82 -0.12
C ILE A 99 -9.86 -1.11 -0.83
N ARG A 100 -9.03 -0.10 -0.94
CA ARG A 100 -7.62 -0.24 -1.27
C ARG A 100 -6.83 0.10 -0.02
N GLU A 101 -6.13 -0.88 0.51
CA GLU A 101 -5.27 -0.72 1.67
C GLU A 101 -3.98 0.01 1.28
N THR A 102 -3.38 0.68 2.25
CA THR A 102 -2.03 1.23 2.12
C THR A 102 -1.05 0.07 2.07
N GLU A 103 -0.14 0.10 1.10
CA GLU A 103 0.82 -0.98 0.91
C GLU A 103 1.90 -0.92 1.99
N PRO A 104 2.12 -2.01 2.74
CA PRO A 104 3.16 -2.07 3.74
C PRO A 104 4.53 -2.24 3.06
N VAL A 105 5.57 -1.61 3.66
CA VAL A 105 6.91 -1.58 3.06
C VAL A 105 7.97 -2.22 3.95
N ALA A 106 7.88 -2.08 5.27
CA ALA A 106 8.92 -2.60 6.15
C ALA A 106 8.42 -2.84 7.57
N LEU A 107 9.20 -3.61 8.32
CA LEU A 107 9.12 -3.70 9.77
C LEU A 107 10.17 -2.77 10.39
N VAL A 108 9.74 -1.87 11.26
CA VAL A 108 10.61 -0.92 11.96
C VAL A 108 10.43 -1.12 13.47
N ALA A 109 11.53 -1.15 14.21
CA ALA A 109 11.48 -1.18 15.66
C ALA A 109 11.16 0.23 16.20
N ASP A 110 10.17 0.34 17.07
CA ASP A 110 9.90 1.59 17.78
C ASP A 110 10.95 1.82 18.91
N THR A 111 10.87 2.97 19.57
CA THR A 111 11.80 3.36 20.65
C THR A 111 11.81 2.39 21.84
N ARG A 112 10.84 1.48 21.94
CA ARG A 112 10.72 0.43 22.96
C ARG A 112 11.15 -0.93 22.44
N GLY A 113 11.60 -1.03 21.19
CA GLY A 113 11.97 -2.27 20.52
C GLY A 113 10.81 -3.09 19.98
N ALA A 114 9.57 -2.59 20.06
CA ALA A 114 8.43 -3.27 19.45
C ALA A 114 8.41 -3.04 17.94
N LEU A 115 8.22 -4.11 17.17
CA LEU A 115 8.13 -4.04 15.72
C LEU A 115 6.79 -3.46 15.28
N ARG A 116 6.82 -2.60 14.29
CA ARG A 116 5.65 -2.01 13.63
C ARG A 116 5.78 -2.11 12.13
N VAL A 117 4.67 -2.40 11.49
CA VAL A 117 4.55 -2.29 10.04
C VAL A 117 4.47 -0.82 9.66
N VAL A 118 5.22 -0.42 8.62
CA VAL A 118 5.19 0.97 8.12
C VAL A 118 4.94 1.01 6.62
N ASP A 119 4.39 2.14 6.16
CA ASP A 119 4.22 2.46 4.74
C ASP A 119 5.48 3.10 4.13
N ALA A 120 5.38 3.55 2.86
CA ALA A 120 6.47 4.20 2.13
C ALA A 120 6.94 5.54 2.75
N ASP A 121 6.10 6.19 3.54
CA ASP A 121 6.41 7.42 4.26
C ASP A 121 6.90 7.14 5.71
N ALA A 122 7.18 5.88 6.04
CA ALA A 122 7.54 5.40 7.38
C ALA A 122 6.45 5.66 8.44
N ARG A 123 5.17 5.78 8.03
CA ARG A 123 4.04 5.91 8.94
C ARG A 123 3.59 4.54 9.43
N PRO A 124 3.31 4.38 10.72
CA PRO A 124 2.88 3.09 11.26
C PRO A 124 1.50 2.69 10.72
N LEU A 125 1.39 1.42 10.32
CA LEU A 125 0.15 0.80 9.87
C LEU A 125 -0.39 -0.16 10.94
N PRO A 126 -1.71 -0.25 11.12
CA PRO A 126 -2.35 -1.11 12.12
C PRO A 126 -2.50 -2.56 11.62
N PHE A 127 -1.47 -3.10 10.97
CA PHE A 127 -1.48 -4.45 10.42
C PHE A 127 -0.85 -5.43 11.39
N ASP A 128 -1.34 -6.68 11.37
CA ASP A 128 -0.80 -7.75 12.19
C ASP A 128 0.56 -8.20 11.61
N LEU A 129 1.57 -8.26 12.47
CA LEU A 129 2.92 -8.71 12.13
C LEU A 129 2.97 -10.13 11.57
N VAL A 130 2.05 -11.00 11.99
CA VAL A 130 1.97 -12.39 11.53
C VAL A 130 1.45 -12.50 10.09
N SER A 131 0.70 -11.51 9.64
CA SER A 131 0.08 -11.51 8.32
C SER A 131 0.96 -10.93 7.21
N VAL A 132 2.15 -10.40 7.55
CA VAL A 132 3.04 -9.70 6.62
C VAL A 132 4.42 -10.36 6.59
N ASP A 133 4.98 -10.49 5.38
CA ASP A 133 6.37 -10.89 5.14
C ASP A 133 7.11 -9.68 4.56
N LEU A 134 7.84 -8.98 5.42
CA LEU A 134 8.44 -7.69 5.10
C LEU A 134 9.88 -7.63 5.63
N PRO A 135 10.78 -6.92 4.94
CA PRO A 135 12.14 -6.72 5.40
C PRO A 135 12.19 -5.95 6.73
N LEU A 136 13.12 -6.37 7.59
CA LEU A 136 13.38 -5.70 8.87
C LEU A 136 14.34 -4.53 8.67
N VAL A 137 13.95 -3.34 9.13
CA VAL A 137 14.83 -2.17 9.16
C VAL A 137 15.66 -2.17 10.44
N GLN A 138 16.98 -2.26 10.28
CA GLN A 138 17.97 -2.37 11.38
C GLN A 138 18.69 -1.04 11.62
N THR A 139 17.97 0.03 11.82
CA THR A 139 18.55 1.35 12.12
C THR A 139 17.97 1.91 13.40
N GLY A 140 18.60 2.94 13.95
CA GLY A 140 17.97 3.73 15.00
C GLY A 140 17.07 4.81 14.38
N ALA A 141 16.13 5.31 15.15
CA ALA A 141 14.99 6.16 14.75
C ALA A 141 15.25 7.31 13.75
N LYS A 142 16.50 7.75 13.56
CA LYS A 142 16.82 8.86 12.62
C LYS A 142 17.09 8.42 11.17
N GLY A 143 17.37 7.14 10.93
CA GLY A 143 17.71 6.65 9.59
C GLY A 143 16.60 5.82 8.94
N ASP A 144 15.57 5.48 9.71
CA ASP A 144 14.55 4.52 9.29
C ASP A 144 13.78 5.00 8.05
N SER A 145 13.44 6.28 7.97
CA SER A 145 12.69 6.84 6.84
C SER A 145 13.45 6.76 5.51
N ALA A 146 14.78 6.98 5.52
CA ALA A 146 15.60 6.89 4.31
C ALA A 146 15.67 5.44 3.80
N VAL A 147 15.87 4.48 4.70
CA VAL A 147 15.89 3.05 4.38
C VAL A 147 14.53 2.59 3.86
N VAL A 148 13.44 2.98 4.53
CA VAL A 148 12.07 2.67 4.10
C VAL A 148 11.77 3.24 2.71
N ALA A 149 12.21 4.48 2.42
CA ALA A 149 12.03 5.09 1.10
C ALA A 149 12.76 4.31 -0.02
N VAL A 150 13.97 3.79 0.26
CA VAL A 150 14.69 2.92 -0.67
C VAL A 150 13.94 1.61 -0.88
N LEU A 151 13.47 0.96 0.19
CA LEU A 151 12.69 -0.28 0.11
C LEU A 151 11.39 -0.08 -0.69
N ALA A 152 10.66 1.02 -0.47
CA ALA A 152 9.47 1.36 -1.23
C ALA A 152 9.76 1.53 -2.73
N ARG A 153 10.90 2.16 -3.06
CA ARG A 153 11.31 2.34 -4.44
C ARG A 153 11.68 1.01 -5.10
N ILE A 154 12.36 0.12 -4.37
CA ILE A 154 12.68 -1.23 -4.85
C ILE A 154 11.40 -2.03 -5.05
N GLN A 155 10.45 -1.97 -4.12
CA GLN A 155 9.14 -2.63 -4.22
C GLN A 155 8.38 -2.20 -5.48
N ALA A 156 8.43 -0.91 -5.82
CA ALA A 156 7.79 -0.36 -7.01
C ALA A 156 8.49 -0.75 -8.33
N VAL A 157 9.83 -0.88 -8.32
CA VAL A 157 10.65 -1.16 -9.52
C VAL A 157 10.72 -2.66 -9.81
N ASP A 158 11.03 -3.47 -8.81
CA ASP A 158 11.14 -4.93 -8.93
C ASP A 158 10.65 -5.62 -7.65
N PRO A 159 9.35 -6.04 -7.63
CA PRO A 159 8.79 -6.75 -6.48
C PRO A 159 9.49 -8.06 -6.14
N ALA A 160 10.12 -8.73 -7.13
CA ALA A 160 10.82 -10.00 -6.89
C ALA A 160 12.14 -9.78 -6.15
N LEU A 161 12.88 -8.73 -6.51
CA LEU A 161 14.06 -8.31 -5.75
C LEU A 161 13.65 -7.91 -4.34
N TYR A 162 12.60 -7.10 -4.19
CA TYR A 162 12.11 -6.67 -2.89
C TYR A 162 11.76 -7.86 -1.98
N GLN A 163 11.04 -8.85 -2.47
CA GLN A 163 10.66 -10.05 -1.70
C GLN A 163 11.85 -10.90 -1.24
N SER A 164 13.02 -10.74 -1.86
CA SER A 164 14.23 -11.45 -1.47
C SER A 164 15.06 -10.73 -0.40
N ILE A 165 14.65 -9.52 0.03
CA ILE A 165 15.34 -8.73 1.05
C ILE A 165 14.89 -9.20 2.43
N ASP A 166 15.83 -9.68 3.26
CA ASP A 166 15.55 -10.07 4.64
C ASP A 166 15.58 -8.87 5.59
N ALA A 167 16.57 -7.98 5.38
CA ALA A 167 16.77 -6.80 6.23
C ALA A 167 17.43 -5.66 5.45
N ALA A 168 17.24 -4.45 5.94
CA ALA A 168 17.89 -3.25 5.43
C ALA A 168 18.33 -2.34 6.56
N GLY A 169 19.38 -1.55 6.34
CA GLY A 169 19.89 -0.61 7.33
C GLY A 169 20.82 0.42 6.71
N LEU A 170 21.24 1.40 7.50
CA LEU A 170 22.31 2.32 7.09
C LEU A 170 23.67 1.60 7.12
N VAL A 171 24.55 1.93 6.19
CA VAL A 171 25.92 1.38 6.16
C VAL A 171 26.70 1.82 7.40
N ASP A 172 26.60 3.12 7.74
CA ASP A 172 27.24 3.74 8.89
C ASP A 172 26.31 4.78 9.52
N SER A 173 26.47 5.08 10.80
CA SER A 173 25.61 6.00 11.57
C SER A 173 25.60 7.47 11.08
N GLY A 174 26.44 7.83 10.14
CA GLY A 174 26.53 9.18 9.56
C GLY A 174 26.44 9.19 8.03
N SER A 175 26.18 8.03 7.42
CA SER A 175 26.03 7.88 5.97
C SER A 175 24.57 7.83 5.60
N ASP A 176 24.22 8.40 4.46
CA ASP A 176 22.89 8.19 3.84
C ASP A 176 22.84 6.94 2.96
N ASP A 177 23.91 6.12 2.98
CA ASP A 177 23.98 4.89 2.20
C ASP A 177 23.23 3.75 2.89
N VAL A 178 22.50 2.99 2.11
CA VAL A 178 21.64 1.88 2.57
C VAL A 178 22.30 0.54 2.20
N ALA A 179 22.36 -0.35 3.17
CA ALA A 179 22.75 -1.74 3.00
C ALA A 179 21.51 -2.63 2.99
N LEU A 180 21.31 -3.39 1.93
CA LEU A 180 20.28 -4.43 1.81
C LEU A 180 20.91 -5.79 2.08
N HIS A 181 20.25 -6.63 2.86
CA HIS A 181 20.70 -7.97 3.21
C HIS A 181 19.83 -9.03 2.56
N PHE A 182 20.47 -9.99 1.91
CA PHE A 182 19.84 -11.13 1.21
C PHE A 182 20.54 -12.41 1.70
N GLY A 183 20.13 -12.96 2.81
CA GLY A 183 20.82 -14.06 3.46
C GLY A 183 22.29 -13.72 3.77
N ARG A 184 23.20 -14.23 2.94
CA ARG A 184 24.65 -14.01 3.10
C ARG A 184 25.22 -12.92 2.17
N HIS A 185 24.40 -12.35 1.33
CA HIS A 185 24.79 -11.33 0.37
C HIS A 185 24.36 -9.95 0.85
N ARG A 186 25.10 -8.95 0.46
CA ARG A 186 24.79 -7.55 0.77
C ARG A 186 24.83 -6.69 -0.49
N VAL A 187 23.91 -5.78 -0.61
CA VAL A 187 23.88 -4.77 -1.68
C VAL A 187 23.92 -3.39 -1.06
N LEU A 188 24.84 -2.55 -1.50
CA LEU A 188 24.96 -1.17 -1.03
C LEU A 188 24.38 -0.24 -2.09
N LEU A 189 23.50 0.65 -1.65
CA LEU A 189 22.85 1.66 -2.47
C LEU A 189 22.92 3.01 -1.79
N ARG A 190 22.82 4.07 -2.56
CA ARG A 190 22.57 5.41 -2.01
C ARG A 190 21.08 5.54 -1.65
N SER A 191 20.78 6.37 -0.65
CA SER A 191 19.37 6.66 -0.27
C SER A 191 18.58 7.34 -1.40
N ASP A 192 19.26 8.04 -2.31
CA ASP A 192 18.70 8.71 -3.48
C ASP A 192 18.82 7.89 -4.78
N ALA A 193 19.16 6.57 -4.69
CA ALA A 193 19.37 5.72 -5.85
C ALA A 193 18.17 5.75 -6.82
N ASP A 194 18.46 6.04 -8.09
CA ASP A 194 17.45 6.09 -9.15
C ASP A 194 16.91 4.69 -9.51
N PRO A 195 15.71 4.60 -10.09
CA PRO A 195 15.15 3.33 -10.57
C PRO A 195 16.07 2.55 -11.52
N GLU A 196 16.89 3.27 -12.33
CA GLU A 196 17.84 2.66 -13.25
C GLU A 196 18.99 1.93 -12.52
N VAL A 197 19.43 2.45 -11.38
CA VAL A 197 20.45 1.80 -10.53
C VAL A 197 19.86 0.50 -9.94
N ILE A 198 18.62 0.53 -9.48
CA ILE A 198 17.92 -0.66 -8.96
C ILE A 198 17.79 -1.72 -10.06
N GLN A 199 17.36 -1.35 -11.27
CA GLN A 199 17.30 -2.26 -12.42
C GLN A 199 18.66 -2.85 -12.77
N SER A 200 19.73 -2.04 -12.71
CA SER A 200 21.09 -2.50 -12.93
C SER A 200 21.53 -3.54 -11.90
N VAL A 201 21.18 -3.35 -10.61
CA VAL A 201 21.43 -4.33 -9.55
C VAL A 201 20.69 -5.65 -9.85
N VAL A 202 19.42 -5.59 -10.28
CA VAL A 202 18.63 -6.78 -10.68
C VAL A 202 19.32 -7.53 -11.81
N LEU A 203 19.76 -6.82 -12.85
CA LEU A 203 20.44 -7.42 -14.01
C LEU A 203 21.75 -8.10 -13.61
N VAL A 204 22.58 -7.41 -12.82
CA VAL A 204 23.86 -7.95 -12.35
C VAL A 204 23.66 -9.15 -11.45
N THR A 205 22.70 -9.08 -10.51
CA THR A 205 22.39 -10.21 -9.62
C THR A 205 21.94 -11.44 -10.41
N ARG A 206 21.07 -11.22 -11.40
CA ARG A 206 20.60 -12.29 -12.30
C ARG A 206 21.73 -12.88 -13.16
N ASP A 207 22.60 -12.06 -13.72
CA ASP A 207 23.77 -12.51 -14.50
C ASP A 207 24.74 -13.34 -13.66
N LEU A 208 25.01 -12.89 -12.44
CA LEU A 208 25.85 -13.62 -11.50
C LEU A 208 25.25 -14.97 -11.11
N ALA A 209 23.95 -15.03 -10.91
CA ALA A 209 23.23 -16.27 -10.59
C ALA A 209 23.29 -17.27 -11.78
N VAL A 210 23.01 -16.80 -12.99
CA VAL A 210 23.08 -17.64 -14.22
C VAL A 210 24.50 -18.18 -14.46
N LYS A 211 25.54 -17.37 -14.17
CA LYS A 211 26.93 -17.79 -14.32
C LYS A 211 27.49 -18.54 -13.13
N ALA A 212 26.66 -18.87 -12.12
CA ALA A 212 27.06 -19.49 -10.86
C ALA A 212 28.27 -18.78 -10.20
N ARG A 213 28.34 -17.46 -10.30
CA ARG A 213 29.42 -16.65 -9.73
C ARG A 213 29.01 -16.13 -8.36
N PHE A 214 29.67 -16.66 -7.32
CA PHE A 214 29.44 -16.22 -5.95
C PHE A 214 30.02 -14.84 -5.69
N TYR A 215 29.25 -14.01 -4.98
CA TYR A 215 29.67 -12.71 -4.48
C TYR A 215 29.26 -12.59 -3.00
N THR A 216 29.88 -11.67 -2.28
CA THR A 216 29.52 -11.34 -0.90
C THR A 216 28.84 -9.99 -0.83
N GLU A 217 29.23 -9.07 -1.70
CA GLU A 217 28.72 -7.70 -1.71
C GLU A 217 28.67 -7.15 -3.14
N LEU A 218 27.61 -6.42 -3.45
CA LEU A 218 27.47 -5.57 -4.62
C LEU A 218 27.42 -4.11 -4.14
N ASP A 219 28.33 -3.29 -4.62
CA ASP A 219 28.37 -1.87 -4.30
C ASP A 219 27.90 -1.06 -5.52
N ALA A 220 26.66 -0.57 -5.43
CA ALA A 220 25.98 0.21 -6.48
C ALA A 220 25.86 1.71 -6.11
N ARG A 221 26.72 2.22 -5.23
CA ARG A 221 26.75 3.64 -4.84
C ARG A 221 27.41 4.53 -5.86
N TYR A 222 28.16 3.97 -6.79
CA TYR A 222 28.90 4.70 -7.81
C TYR A 222 28.07 4.86 -9.09
N ALA A 223 28.01 6.08 -9.62
CA ALA A 223 27.27 6.36 -10.84
C ALA A 223 27.73 5.49 -12.03
N GLY A 224 26.81 4.74 -12.63
CA GLY A 224 27.08 3.93 -13.82
C GLY A 224 27.94 2.69 -13.59
N GLN A 225 28.26 2.33 -12.33
CA GLN A 225 29.14 1.19 -12.02
C GLN A 225 28.60 0.38 -10.84
N ILE A 226 28.68 -0.94 -10.96
CA ILE A 226 28.41 -1.86 -9.83
C ILE A 226 29.69 -2.65 -9.56
N VAL A 227 30.25 -2.44 -8.37
CA VAL A 227 31.45 -3.14 -7.93
C VAL A 227 31.06 -4.46 -7.26
N VAL A 228 31.55 -5.57 -7.82
CA VAL A 228 31.28 -6.92 -7.30
C VAL A 228 32.44 -7.34 -6.39
N ARG A 229 32.17 -7.45 -5.08
CA ARG A 229 33.14 -7.99 -4.12
C ARG A 229 32.93 -9.50 -3.96
N ARG A 230 34.00 -10.26 -4.10
CA ARG A 230 34.01 -11.71 -3.90
C ARG A 230 34.75 -12.05 -2.62
N ARG A 231 34.34 -13.14 -1.97
CA ARG A 231 35.13 -13.68 -0.86
C ARG A 231 36.50 -14.08 -1.41
N ALA A 232 37.57 -13.55 -0.85
CA ALA A 232 38.93 -14.01 -1.16
C ALA A 232 38.94 -15.51 -0.82
N GLY A 233 39.15 -16.36 -1.84
CA GLY A 233 39.30 -17.79 -1.65
C GLY A 233 40.41 -18.01 -0.63
N SER A 234 40.12 -18.68 0.47
CA SER A 234 41.14 -19.18 1.39
C SER A 234 42.14 -19.96 0.53
N LYS A 235 43.35 -19.42 0.32
CA LYS A 235 44.42 -20.22 -0.24
C LYS A 235 44.64 -21.38 0.71
N VAL A 236 44.14 -22.55 0.34
CA VAL A 236 44.53 -23.79 0.97
C VAL A 236 46.03 -23.87 0.77
N GLY A 237 46.79 -23.62 1.84
CA GLY A 237 48.23 -23.73 1.83
C GLY A 237 48.61 -25.12 1.39
N SER A 238 49.28 -25.25 0.26
CA SER A 238 49.93 -26.48 -0.13
C SER A 238 50.83 -26.93 1.00
N PRO A 239 50.74 -28.19 1.46
CA PRO A 239 51.69 -28.71 2.43
C PRO A 239 53.04 -28.73 1.75
N ARG A 240 54.02 -27.98 2.29
CA ARG A 240 55.42 -28.13 1.97
C ARG A 240 55.82 -29.54 2.37
N SER A 241 56.01 -30.40 1.41
CA SER A 241 56.75 -31.65 1.61
C SER A 241 58.20 -31.32 1.96
N ALA A 242 58.62 -31.71 3.10
CA ALA A 242 60.03 -31.83 3.51
C ALA A 242 60.61 -33.15 3.01
#